data_f9c9eee2b925d078a3347c334d6f9233
#
_entry.id   f9c9eee2b925d078a3347c334d6f9233
#
_cell.length_a   1.000
_cell.length_b   1.000
_cell.length_c   1.000
_cell.angle_alpha   90.00
_cell.angle_beta   90.00
_cell.angle_gamma   90.00
#
_symmetry.space_group_name_H-M   'P 1'
#
loop_
_entity.id
_entity.type
_entity.pdbx_description
1 polymer ?
#
loop_
_entity_poly.entity_id
_entity_poly.type
_entity_poly.pdbx_seq_one_letter_code
_entity_poly.pdbx_strand_id
1 'polypeptide(L)'
;GTFIADKHQFRFPVDPYRTPGDPKSGLLPGISAEPPRTEGSGDKLVQAYNFRMWLTTAAAGRPFPQPAGYDRGDYALLDRFLNSAPTDFEWDWTYRKGPLKLNLGDCNNAGPVSTDFIGGSNRWPEGDYAEREKIFQAHVTYQQGYMWFLAHDSAVPEKLRAHVRTFGLPRDQFEETDGWPHELYVREGRRMVSDYVMTEHNCKGKIVAADSVGLASYTMDSHHTSRVVVNGAVMAEGNVEKSTPQPYPVSYRALVPRESECANLLVPVAVSSSHIAFGSIRMEPVFMLLGQSAAAAAALAIDAKTSVQAVDYPALRTRLVAAGQKLTWTPPAKPAAAKK
;
A
#
# COMPACT_ATOMS: atom_id res chain seq x y z
N GLY A 1 4.66 -2.60 -10.73
CA GLY A 1 5.56 -3.67 -11.09
C GLY A 1 4.90 -5.00 -11.27
N THR A 2 5.44 -5.73 -12.18
CA THR A 2 4.97 -7.00 -12.68
C THR A 2 5.63 -8.15 -11.91
N PHE A 3 5.08 -8.53 -10.80
CA PHE A 3 5.54 -9.65 -9.98
C PHE A 3 4.34 -10.44 -9.47
N ILE A 4 4.31 -11.73 -9.73
CA ILE A 4 3.27 -12.64 -9.24
C ILE A 4 3.86 -13.42 -8.07
N ALA A 5 3.45 -13.03 -6.84
CA ALA A 5 3.89 -13.66 -5.61
C ALA A 5 2.89 -14.74 -5.17
N ASP A 6 3.36 -15.70 -4.39
CA ASP A 6 2.46 -16.69 -3.76
C ASP A 6 1.65 -16.11 -2.61
N LYS A 7 2.18 -15.08 -1.95
CA LYS A 7 1.52 -14.43 -0.82
C LYS A 7 0.36 -13.56 -1.27
N HIS A 8 -0.74 -13.60 -0.55
CA HIS A 8 -1.99 -12.91 -0.87
C HIS A 8 -2.60 -13.30 -2.22
N GLN A 9 -2.28 -14.48 -2.73
CA GLN A 9 -2.72 -14.98 -4.02
C GLN A 9 -4.00 -15.83 -3.91
N PHE A 10 -4.64 -16.07 -5.04
CA PHE A 10 -5.71 -17.05 -5.16
C PHE A 10 -5.17 -18.45 -4.84
N ARG A 11 -5.76 -19.10 -3.85
CA ARG A 11 -5.33 -20.44 -3.41
C ARG A 11 -5.80 -21.54 -4.37
N PHE A 12 -6.95 -21.33 -4.97
CA PHE A 12 -7.54 -22.22 -5.96
C PHE A 12 -7.76 -21.46 -7.25
N PRO A 13 -7.77 -22.14 -8.42
CA PRO A 13 -8.05 -21.48 -9.69
C PRO A 13 -9.43 -20.81 -9.67
N VAL A 14 -9.49 -19.58 -10.10
CA VAL A 14 -10.73 -18.81 -10.25
C VAL A 14 -10.88 -18.43 -11.72
N ASP A 15 -12.01 -18.80 -12.29
CA ASP A 15 -12.34 -18.47 -13.68
C ASP A 15 -12.54 -16.95 -13.86
N PRO A 16 -11.88 -16.31 -14.85
CA PRO A 16 -11.89 -14.87 -15.04
C PRO A 16 -13.10 -14.32 -15.82
N TYR A 17 -13.85 -15.18 -16.51
CA TYR A 17 -14.81 -14.75 -17.53
C TYR A 17 -16.22 -14.52 -16.97
N ARG A 18 -17.02 -13.64 -17.58
CA ARG A 18 -18.41 -13.40 -17.17
C ARG A 18 -19.22 -14.68 -17.15
N THR A 19 -19.17 -15.44 -18.26
CA THR A 19 -19.68 -16.79 -18.31
C THR A 19 -18.51 -17.76 -18.07
N PRO A 20 -18.54 -18.59 -17.03
CA PRO A 20 -17.45 -19.51 -16.74
C PRO A 20 -17.03 -20.38 -17.93
N GLY A 21 -15.74 -20.41 -18.20
CA GLY A 21 -15.14 -21.17 -19.30
C GLY A 21 -15.30 -20.52 -20.69
N ASP A 22 -15.98 -19.40 -20.82
CA ASP A 22 -16.16 -18.71 -22.10
C ASP A 22 -15.40 -17.40 -22.20
N PRO A 23 -14.20 -17.37 -22.83
CA PRO A 23 -13.44 -16.15 -23.03
C PRO A 23 -14.17 -15.05 -23.83
N LYS A 24 -15.13 -15.44 -24.68
CA LYS A 24 -15.89 -14.50 -25.50
C LYS A 24 -16.90 -13.69 -24.68
N SER A 25 -17.26 -14.16 -23.50
CA SER A 25 -18.19 -13.45 -22.62
C SER A 25 -17.56 -12.18 -21.96
N GLY A 26 -16.24 -12.00 -22.11
CA GLY A 26 -15.50 -10.90 -21.50
C GLY A 26 -15.11 -11.19 -20.03
N LEU A 27 -14.28 -10.33 -19.45
CA LEU A 27 -13.74 -10.49 -18.11
C LEU A 27 -14.69 -9.98 -17.04
N LEU A 28 -14.59 -10.54 -15.85
CA LEU A 28 -15.22 -10.03 -14.65
C LEU A 28 -14.64 -8.63 -14.27
N PRO A 29 -15.42 -7.80 -13.57
CA PRO A 29 -14.93 -6.52 -13.04
C PRO A 29 -13.65 -6.71 -12.21
N GLY A 30 -12.73 -5.75 -12.32
CA GLY A 30 -11.46 -5.75 -11.57
C GLY A 30 -10.39 -6.69 -12.10
N ILE A 31 -10.57 -7.28 -13.29
CA ILE A 31 -9.55 -8.07 -14.00
C ILE A 31 -9.09 -7.28 -15.24
N SER A 32 -7.78 -7.15 -15.40
CA SER A 32 -7.17 -6.47 -16.56
C SER A 32 -7.29 -7.31 -17.82
N ALA A 33 -7.62 -6.66 -18.95
CA ALA A 33 -7.55 -7.27 -20.26
C ALA A 33 -6.11 -7.39 -20.78
N GLU A 34 -5.17 -6.65 -20.18
CA GLU A 34 -3.76 -6.71 -20.55
C GLU A 34 -3.14 -8.04 -20.10
N PRO A 35 -2.31 -8.67 -20.93
CA PRO A 35 -1.60 -9.87 -20.52
C PRO A 35 -0.58 -9.57 -19.41
N PRO A 36 -0.15 -10.61 -18.67
CA PRO A 36 0.95 -10.48 -17.72
C PRO A 36 2.19 -9.90 -18.42
N ARG A 37 2.86 -8.98 -17.77
CA ARG A 37 4.07 -8.34 -18.30
C ARG A 37 5.31 -9.13 -17.88
N THR A 38 6.46 -8.81 -18.47
CA THR A 38 7.75 -9.39 -18.05
C THR A 38 8.04 -8.97 -16.60
N GLU A 39 8.38 -9.93 -15.77
CA GLU A 39 8.72 -9.68 -14.36
C GLU A 39 9.83 -8.64 -14.24
N GLY A 40 9.64 -7.68 -13.32
CA GLY A 40 10.56 -6.58 -13.07
C GLY A 40 10.45 -5.41 -14.05
N SER A 41 9.64 -5.51 -15.10
CA SER A 41 9.43 -4.35 -15.99
C SER A 41 8.69 -3.23 -15.27
N GLY A 42 9.04 -1.98 -15.62
CA GLY A 42 8.33 -0.79 -15.13
C GLY A 42 6.99 -0.61 -15.83
N ASP A 43 6.03 -0.06 -15.11
CA ASP A 43 4.72 0.32 -15.63
C ASP A 43 4.21 1.62 -14.96
N LYS A 44 2.98 2.02 -15.28
CA LYS A 44 2.30 3.17 -14.67
C LYS A 44 1.29 2.79 -13.59
N LEU A 45 1.21 1.51 -13.25
CA LEU A 45 0.29 1.03 -12.24
C LEU A 45 0.80 1.40 -10.85
N VAL A 46 -0.13 1.62 -9.93
CA VAL A 46 0.16 1.86 -8.53
C VAL A 46 -0.45 0.76 -7.68
N GLN A 47 0.15 0.50 -6.52
CA GLN A 47 -0.42 -0.41 -5.55
C GLN A 47 -1.82 0.07 -5.12
N ALA A 48 -2.71 -0.87 -4.86
CA ALA A 48 -4.08 -0.57 -4.49
C ALA A 48 -4.17 0.29 -3.24
N TYR A 49 -5.15 1.20 -3.22
CA TYR A 49 -5.52 1.98 -2.05
C TYR A 49 -6.74 1.37 -1.37
N ASN A 50 -6.95 1.76 -0.12
CA ASN A 50 -8.18 1.47 0.61
C ASN A 50 -8.45 2.53 1.67
N PHE A 51 -9.64 2.53 2.23
CA PHE A 51 -9.89 3.17 3.51
C PHE A 51 -9.46 2.24 4.64
N ARG A 52 -8.69 2.74 5.60
CA ARG A 52 -8.29 2.01 6.81
C ARG A 52 -9.46 2.04 7.80
N MET A 53 -10.44 1.15 7.55
CA MET A 53 -11.61 1.06 8.44
C MET A 53 -11.17 0.63 9.84
N TRP A 54 -11.81 1.23 10.84
CA TRP A 54 -11.71 0.78 12.22
C TRP A 54 -12.97 -0.02 12.56
N LEU A 55 -12.83 -1.30 12.84
CA LEU A 55 -13.97 -2.17 13.14
C LEU A 55 -14.15 -2.32 14.65
N THR A 56 -15.40 -2.26 15.07
CA THR A 56 -15.84 -2.58 16.45
C THR A 56 -16.80 -3.76 16.43
N THR A 57 -17.29 -4.18 17.59
CA THR A 57 -18.32 -5.22 17.65
C THR A 57 -19.66 -4.68 17.13
N ALA A 58 -20.48 -5.53 16.52
CA ALA A 58 -21.80 -5.14 16.02
C ALA A 58 -22.69 -4.51 17.12
N ALA A 59 -22.58 -4.98 18.35
CA ALA A 59 -23.34 -4.44 19.50
C ALA A 59 -22.94 -2.99 19.84
N ALA A 60 -21.68 -2.63 19.69
CA ALA A 60 -21.16 -1.28 19.96
C ALA A 60 -21.15 -0.39 18.70
N GLY A 61 -21.27 -0.97 17.52
CA GLY A 61 -21.09 -0.29 16.24
C GLY A 61 -22.37 0.08 15.50
N ARG A 62 -22.18 0.58 14.29
CA ARG A 62 -23.19 0.75 13.24
C ARG A 62 -23.07 -0.42 12.27
N PRO A 63 -24.18 -0.93 11.70
CA PRO A 63 -24.12 -1.94 10.64
C PRO A 63 -23.41 -1.36 9.40
N PHE A 64 -22.80 -2.24 8.59
CA PHE A 64 -22.22 -1.83 7.31
C PHE A 64 -23.35 -1.33 6.39
N PRO A 65 -23.20 -0.11 5.82
CA PRO A 65 -24.22 0.44 4.93
C PRO A 65 -24.19 -0.24 3.55
N GLN A 66 -25.32 -0.33 2.89
CA GLN A 66 -25.36 -0.55 1.46
C GLN A 66 -25.05 0.78 0.77
N PRO A 67 -23.97 0.90 0.00
CA PRO A 67 -23.65 2.17 -0.64
C PRO A 67 -24.64 2.51 -1.75
N ALA A 68 -24.80 3.80 -2.00
CA ALA A 68 -25.48 4.27 -3.21
C ALA A 68 -24.71 3.75 -4.45
N GLY A 69 -25.43 3.20 -5.44
CA GLY A 69 -24.82 2.61 -6.64
C GLY A 69 -24.25 1.20 -6.42
N TYR A 70 -24.61 0.51 -5.34
CA TYR A 70 -24.25 -0.88 -5.16
C TYR A 70 -24.74 -1.74 -6.34
N ASP A 71 -23.79 -2.42 -6.99
CA ASP A 71 -24.07 -3.44 -8.00
C ASP A 71 -23.43 -4.77 -7.54
N ARG A 72 -24.27 -5.80 -7.37
CA ARG A 72 -23.77 -7.15 -7.01
C ARG A 72 -22.78 -7.68 -8.03
N GLY A 73 -22.91 -7.31 -9.28
CA GLY A 73 -22.03 -7.73 -10.37
C GLY A 73 -20.57 -7.34 -10.15
N ASP A 74 -20.31 -6.24 -9.46
CA ASP A 74 -18.95 -5.79 -9.13
C ASP A 74 -18.24 -6.75 -8.17
N TYR A 75 -18.98 -7.58 -7.43
CA TYR A 75 -18.45 -8.57 -6.48
C TYR A 75 -18.47 -10.00 -7.02
N ALA A 76 -18.71 -10.19 -8.32
CA ALA A 76 -18.74 -11.53 -8.94
C ALA A 76 -17.40 -12.27 -8.82
N LEU A 77 -16.27 -11.55 -8.86
CA LEU A 77 -14.96 -12.14 -8.60
C LEU A 77 -14.81 -12.58 -7.14
N LEU A 78 -15.33 -11.80 -6.19
CA LEU A 78 -15.34 -12.16 -4.76
C LEU A 78 -16.19 -13.41 -4.53
N ASP A 79 -17.39 -13.46 -5.11
CA ASP A 79 -18.27 -14.64 -5.09
C ASP A 79 -17.53 -15.90 -5.55
N ARG A 80 -16.92 -15.85 -6.74
CA ARG A 80 -16.15 -16.99 -7.28
C ARG A 80 -14.94 -17.36 -6.43
N PHE A 81 -14.24 -16.37 -5.89
CA PHE A 81 -13.11 -16.62 -5.00
C PHE A 81 -13.54 -17.36 -3.73
N LEU A 82 -14.60 -16.91 -3.07
CA LEU A 82 -15.11 -17.54 -1.86
C LEU A 82 -15.60 -18.98 -2.10
N ASN A 83 -16.10 -19.25 -3.30
CA ASN A 83 -16.66 -20.54 -3.70
C ASN A 83 -15.71 -21.36 -4.58
N SER A 84 -14.43 -20.97 -4.70
CA SER A 84 -13.44 -21.69 -5.52
C SER A 84 -12.85 -22.91 -4.84
N ALA A 85 -13.01 -23.06 -3.54
CA ALA A 85 -12.46 -24.18 -2.79
C ALA A 85 -13.23 -25.47 -3.11
N PRO A 86 -12.54 -26.65 -3.16
CA PRO A 86 -13.19 -27.95 -3.22
C PRO A 86 -14.22 -28.14 -2.10
N THR A 87 -15.24 -28.96 -2.33
CA THR A 87 -16.36 -29.16 -1.40
C THR A 87 -15.96 -29.74 -0.03
N ASP A 88 -14.83 -30.45 0.01
CA ASP A 88 -14.22 -31.02 1.22
C ASP A 88 -13.24 -30.06 1.92
N PHE A 89 -13.01 -28.88 1.34
CA PHE A 89 -12.12 -27.89 1.91
C PHE A 89 -12.88 -26.88 2.78
N GLU A 90 -12.48 -26.75 4.03
CA GLU A 90 -13.05 -25.75 4.94
C GLU A 90 -12.09 -24.56 5.10
N TRP A 91 -12.58 -23.35 4.79
CA TRP A 91 -11.84 -22.13 5.04
C TRP A 91 -11.74 -21.87 6.55
N ASP A 92 -10.52 -21.60 7.03
CA ASP A 92 -10.34 -21.00 8.35
C ASP A 92 -10.52 -19.47 8.22
N TRP A 93 -11.66 -18.97 8.67
CA TRP A 93 -12.01 -17.53 8.59
C TRP A 93 -11.41 -16.69 9.70
N THR A 94 -10.48 -17.23 10.49
CA THR A 94 -9.79 -16.43 11.50
C THR A 94 -8.84 -15.41 10.87
N TYR A 95 -8.66 -14.28 11.55
CA TYR A 95 -7.78 -13.20 11.10
C TYR A 95 -6.39 -13.64 10.63
N ARG A 96 -5.82 -14.68 11.26
CA ARG A 96 -4.44 -15.10 10.99
C ARG A 96 -4.31 -16.12 9.85
N LYS A 97 -5.35 -16.82 9.52
CA LYS A 97 -5.31 -17.97 8.59
C LYS A 97 -6.33 -17.89 7.47
N GLY A 98 -7.33 -17.05 7.63
CA GLY A 98 -8.38 -16.87 6.63
C GLY A 98 -7.94 -16.07 5.42
N PRO A 99 -8.68 -16.18 4.32
CA PRO A 99 -8.43 -15.41 3.10
C PRO A 99 -8.84 -13.93 3.25
N LEU A 100 -9.49 -13.56 4.35
CA LEU A 100 -9.95 -12.20 4.64
C LEU A 100 -9.45 -11.76 6.01
N LYS A 101 -8.93 -10.53 6.08
CA LYS A 101 -8.37 -9.96 7.31
C LYS A 101 -9.42 -9.08 8.01
N LEU A 102 -10.37 -9.72 8.68
CA LEU A 102 -11.39 -9.03 9.46
C LEU A 102 -11.08 -9.22 10.95
N ASN A 103 -10.84 -8.13 11.66
CA ASN A 103 -10.56 -8.10 13.09
C ASN A 103 -11.05 -6.78 13.70
N LEU A 104 -11.23 -6.77 15.01
CA LEU A 104 -11.46 -5.52 15.74
C LEU A 104 -10.25 -4.59 15.58
N GLY A 105 -10.53 -3.30 15.47
CA GLY A 105 -9.53 -2.28 15.18
C GLY A 105 -9.27 -2.12 13.68
N ASP A 106 -8.05 -1.82 13.31
CA ASP A 106 -7.64 -1.51 11.93
C ASP A 106 -7.88 -2.68 10.97
N CYS A 107 -8.73 -2.44 9.98
CA CYS A 107 -9.04 -3.38 8.91
C CYS A 107 -8.30 -2.97 7.63
N ASN A 108 -7.31 -3.77 7.28
CA ASN A 108 -6.50 -3.60 6.07
C ASN A 108 -6.73 -4.77 5.10
N ASN A 109 -5.98 -4.80 3.98
CA ASN A 109 -6.10 -5.86 3.01
C ASN A 109 -5.69 -7.24 3.55
N ALA A 110 -6.24 -8.26 2.94
CA ALA A 110 -5.69 -9.61 2.96
C ALA A 110 -6.19 -10.39 1.75
N GLY A 111 -5.29 -11.17 1.13
CA GLY A 111 -5.65 -11.99 -0.01
C GLY A 111 -5.86 -11.23 -1.32
N PRO A 112 -6.30 -11.95 -2.36
CA PRO A 112 -6.37 -11.44 -3.74
C PRO A 112 -7.62 -10.61 -4.02
N VAL A 113 -8.66 -10.71 -3.17
CA VAL A 113 -9.88 -9.91 -3.21
C VAL A 113 -10.20 -9.46 -1.79
N SER A 114 -10.01 -8.19 -1.49
CA SER A 114 -10.07 -7.65 -0.13
C SER A 114 -10.59 -6.20 -0.13
N THR A 115 -10.34 -5.48 0.96
CA THR A 115 -10.63 -4.04 1.06
C THR A 115 -9.78 -3.19 0.11
N ASP A 116 -8.66 -3.71 -0.39
CA ASP A 116 -7.89 -3.05 -1.44
C ASP A 116 -8.64 -3.07 -2.77
N PHE A 117 -8.90 -1.89 -3.31
CA PHE A 117 -9.51 -1.77 -4.65
C PHE A 117 -8.44 -1.88 -5.72
N ILE A 118 -8.01 -3.12 -6.01
CA ILE A 118 -6.95 -3.41 -6.98
C ILE A 118 -7.33 -2.89 -8.36
N GLY A 119 -6.45 -2.06 -8.93
CA GLY A 119 -6.67 -1.40 -10.23
C GLY A 119 -7.45 -0.08 -10.15
N GLY A 120 -8.24 0.15 -9.09
CA GLY A 120 -9.04 1.36 -8.92
C GLY A 120 -8.23 2.64 -8.74
N SER A 121 -6.97 2.51 -8.32
CA SER A 121 -6.08 3.64 -7.98
C SER A 121 -5.21 4.11 -9.14
N ASN A 122 -5.14 3.37 -10.24
CA ASN A 122 -4.12 3.56 -11.28
C ASN A 122 -4.13 4.95 -11.94
N ARG A 123 -5.27 5.63 -11.98
CA ARG A 123 -5.40 6.98 -12.54
C ARG A 123 -5.21 8.10 -11.52
N TRP A 124 -5.13 7.79 -10.23
CA TRP A 124 -4.97 8.77 -9.15
C TRP A 124 -3.74 9.66 -9.31
N PRO A 125 -2.53 9.14 -9.63
CA PRO A 125 -1.34 9.98 -9.72
C PRO A 125 -1.44 11.06 -10.79
N GLU A 126 -2.12 10.77 -11.91
CA GLU A 126 -2.26 11.66 -13.07
C GLU A 126 -3.55 12.47 -13.03
N GLY A 127 -4.51 12.10 -12.15
CA GLY A 127 -5.81 12.72 -12.06
C GLY A 127 -5.77 14.16 -11.54
N ASP A 128 -6.60 15.03 -12.12
CA ASP A 128 -6.97 16.29 -11.51
C ASP A 128 -7.89 16.08 -10.29
N TYR A 129 -8.30 17.14 -9.62
CA TYR A 129 -9.17 17.03 -8.44
C TYR A 129 -10.52 16.36 -8.75
N ALA A 130 -11.10 16.64 -9.90
CA ALA A 130 -12.38 16.05 -10.30
C ALA A 130 -12.26 14.53 -10.56
N GLU A 131 -11.17 14.10 -11.20
CA GLU A 131 -10.89 12.68 -11.39
C GLU A 131 -10.56 11.97 -10.06
N ARG A 132 -9.78 12.59 -9.20
CA ARG A 132 -9.47 12.05 -7.87
C ARG A 132 -10.72 11.92 -7.00
N GLU A 133 -11.65 12.88 -7.09
CA GLU A 133 -12.93 12.77 -6.38
C GLU A 133 -13.74 11.56 -6.87
N LYS A 134 -13.80 11.33 -8.19
CA LYS A 134 -14.46 10.13 -8.74
C LYS A 134 -13.80 8.84 -8.24
N ILE A 135 -12.47 8.80 -8.21
CA ILE A 135 -11.71 7.65 -7.70
C ILE A 135 -11.98 7.46 -6.22
N PHE A 136 -12.03 8.54 -5.44
CA PHE A 136 -12.35 8.50 -4.01
C PHE A 136 -13.74 7.89 -3.78
N GLN A 137 -14.76 8.39 -4.47
CA GLN A 137 -16.13 7.87 -4.36
C GLN A 137 -16.25 6.42 -4.85
N ALA A 138 -15.51 6.03 -5.89
CA ALA A 138 -15.45 4.65 -6.34
C ALA A 138 -14.86 3.72 -5.27
N HIS A 139 -13.85 4.17 -4.52
CA HIS A 139 -13.30 3.41 -3.39
C HIS A 139 -14.29 3.30 -2.23
N VAL A 140 -15.04 4.37 -1.92
CA VAL A 140 -16.11 4.32 -0.91
C VAL A 140 -17.15 3.26 -1.31
N THR A 141 -17.68 3.35 -2.53
CA THR A 141 -18.69 2.41 -3.05
C THR A 141 -18.16 0.97 -3.05
N TYR A 142 -16.95 0.75 -3.57
CA TYR A 142 -16.34 -0.57 -3.60
C TYR A 142 -16.20 -1.17 -2.19
N GLN A 143 -15.64 -0.43 -1.25
CA GLN A 143 -15.28 -1.00 0.05
C GLN A 143 -16.51 -1.14 0.97
N GLN A 144 -17.45 -0.20 0.94
CA GLN A 144 -18.75 -0.35 1.62
C GLN A 144 -19.53 -1.53 1.05
N GLY A 145 -19.62 -1.64 -0.27
CA GLY A 145 -20.29 -2.72 -0.94
C GLY A 145 -19.63 -4.09 -0.73
N TYR A 146 -18.29 -4.12 -0.61
CA TYR A 146 -17.54 -5.32 -0.23
C TYR A 146 -17.99 -5.84 1.16
N MET A 147 -18.09 -4.95 2.15
CA MET A 147 -18.55 -5.32 3.50
C MET A 147 -20.04 -5.69 3.49
N TRP A 148 -20.85 -4.96 2.73
CA TRP A 148 -22.28 -5.28 2.56
C TRP A 148 -22.48 -6.65 1.91
N PHE A 149 -21.78 -6.93 0.81
CA PHE A 149 -21.82 -8.24 0.13
C PHE A 149 -21.47 -9.36 1.09
N LEU A 150 -20.37 -9.26 1.81
CA LEU A 150 -19.92 -10.26 2.77
C LEU A 150 -20.92 -10.51 3.90
N ALA A 151 -21.66 -9.47 4.33
CA ALA A 151 -22.61 -9.56 5.42
C ALA A 151 -23.99 -10.10 4.98
N HIS A 152 -24.39 -9.92 3.71
CA HIS A 152 -25.78 -10.10 3.31
C HIS A 152 -25.98 -11.05 2.13
N ASP A 153 -25.02 -11.19 1.20
CA ASP A 153 -25.23 -11.99 0.00
C ASP A 153 -25.30 -13.50 0.33
N SER A 154 -26.28 -14.18 -0.26
CA SER A 154 -26.50 -15.61 -0.04
C SER A 154 -25.41 -16.51 -0.61
N ALA A 155 -24.63 -16.02 -1.58
CA ALA A 155 -23.49 -16.74 -2.14
C ALA A 155 -22.27 -16.78 -1.19
N VAL A 156 -22.24 -15.90 -0.19
CA VAL A 156 -21.19 -15.91 0.85
C VAL A 156 -21.44 -17.09 1.80
N PRO A 157 -20.42 -17.95 2.05
CA PRO A 157 -20.55 -19.06 3.00
C PRO A 157 -21.12 -18.60 4.35
N GLU A 158 -22.11 -19.33 4.89
CA GLU A 158 -22.86 -18.89 6.08
C GLU A 158 -21.94 -18.60 7.28
N LYS A 159 -20.93 -19.42 7.52
CA LYS A 159 -19.98 -19.19 8.61
C LYS A 159 -19.25 -17.85 8.47
N LEU A 160 -18.85 -17.47 7.25
CA LEU A 160 -18.23 -16.18 7.00
C LEU A 160 -19.24 -15.04 7.15
N ARG A 161 -20.42 -15.17 6.58
CA ARG A 161 -21.48 -14.16 6.66
C ARG A 161 -21.85 -13.88 8.11
N ALA A 162 -22.02 -14.94 8.92
CA ALA A 162 -22.28 -14.83 10.35
C ALA A 162 -21.13 -14.14 11.08
N HIS A 163 -19.86 -14.48 10.74
CA HIS A 163 -18.69 -13.86 11.31
C HIS A 163 -18.61 -12.36 10.98
N VAL A 164 -18.81 -11.98 9.71
CA VAL A 164 -18.80 -10.56 9.29
C VAL A 164 -19.83 -9.74 10.04
N ARG A 165 -21.02 -10.30 10.29
CA ARG A 165 -22.09 -9.65 11.05
C ARG A 165 -21.78 -9.41 12.54
N THR A 166 -20.69 -9.97 13.05
CA THR A 166 -20.22 -9.66 14.42
C THR A 166 -19.49 -8.33 14.52
N PHE A 167 -19.15 -7.72 13.37
CA PHE A 167 -18.47 -6.43 13.27
C PHE A 167 -19.41 -5.30 12.87
N GLY A 168 -18.97 -4.07 13.15
CA GLY A 168 -19.62 -2.84 12.71
C GLY A 168 -18.65 -1.68 12.67
N LEU A 169 -19.08 -0.57 12.11
CA LEU A 169 -18.34 0.70 12.11
C LEU A 169 -18.48 1.38 13.48
N PRO A 170 -17.45 2.12 13.97
CA PRO A 170 -17.48 2.74 15.28
C PRO A 170 -18.53 3.86 15.37
N ARG A 171 -19.02 4.12 16.58
CA ARG A 171 -19.93 5.26 16.85
C ARG A 171 -19.21 6.47 17.41
N ASP A 172 -18.03 6.25 17.97
CA ASP A 172 -17.19 7.20 18.70
C ASP A 172 -15.98 7.68 17.89
N GLN A 173 -15.92 7.31 16.62
CA GLN A 173 -14.90 7.76 15.68
C GLN A 173 -15.55 8.07 14.33
N PHE A 174 -15.02 9.07 13.62
CA PHE A 174 -15.53 9.50 12.32
C PHE A 174 -17.05 9.76 12.35
N GLU A 175 -17.51 10.48 13.38
CA GLU A 175 -18.95 10.69 13.67
C GLU A 175 -19.67 11.38 12.51
N GLU A 176 -19.00 12.33 11.83
CA GLU A 176 -19.52 13.11 10.70
C GLU A 176 -19.75 12.27 9.44
N THR A 177 -19.15 11.10 9.38
CA THR A 177 -19.22 10.17 8.25
C THR A 177 -19.73 8.79 8.68
N ASP A 178 -20.54 8.74 9.75
CA ASP A 178 -21.15 7.51 10.25
C ASP A 178 -20.17 6.37 10.56
N GLY A 179 -18.98 6.71 11.05
CA GLY A 179 -17.94 5.75 11.37
C GLY A 179 -17.03 5.38 10.18
N TRP A 180 -17.19 6.07 9.04
CA TRP A 180 -16.34 5.85 7.86
C TRP A 180 -15.11 6.74 7.90
N PRO A 181 -13.88 6.22 7.63
CA PRO A 181 -12.67 7.04 7.63
C PRO A 181 -12.74 8.19 6.61
N HIS A 182 -12.21 9.36 6.97
CA HIS A 182 -12.19 10.53 6.09
C HIS A 182 -11.19 10.42 4.95
N GLU A 183 -10.11 9.67 5.17
CA GLU A 183 -8.95 9.65 4.28
C GLU A 183 -8.85 8.34 3.52
N LEU A 184 -8.75 8.44 2.19
CA LEU A 184 -8.29 7.34 1.35
C LEU A 184 -6.78 7.16 1.58
N TYR A 185 -6.36 5.98 2.00
CA TYR A 185 -4.96 5.67 2.25
C TYR A 185 -4.19 5.52 0.93
N VAL A 186 -3.62 6.62 0.48
CA VAL A 186 -2.80 6.72 -0.74
C VAL A 186 -1.40 6.18 -0.44
N ARG A 187 -1.13 4.95 -0.85
CA ARG A 187 0.14 4.27 -0.55
C ARG A 187 1.30 4.76 -1.39
N GLU A 188 1.05 5.14 -2.61
CA GLU A 188 2.05 5.70 -3.53
C GLU A 188 1.39 6.57 -4.58
N GLY A 189 2.21 7.43 -5.20
CA GLY A 189 1.83 8.26 -6.32
C GLY A 189 3.04 8.50 -7.20
N ARG A 190 3.13 9.69 -7.79
CA ARG A 190 4.34 10.12 -8.49
C ARG A 190 5.48 10.31 -7.51
N ARG A 191 6.64 9.88 -7.91
CA ARG A 191 7.91 10.12 -7.21
C ARG A 191 8.79 11.02 -8.07
N MET A 192 9.55 11.88 -7.43
CA MET A 192 10.55 12.69 -8.09
C MET A 192 11.63 11.80 -8.70
N VAL A 193 12.20 12.22 -9.81
CA VAL A 193 13.39 11.61 -10.42
C VAL A 193 14.53 12.61 -10.30
N SER A 194 15.48 12.36 -9.42
CA SER A 194 16.67 13.18 -9.26
C SER A 194 17.93 12.43 -9.75
N ASP A 195 19.10 13.05 -9.58
CA ASP A 195 20.37 12.43 -9.91
C ASP A 195 20.71 11.23 -9.00
N TYR A 196 20.07 11.13 -7.85
CA TYR A 196 20.16 9.98 -6.94
C TYR A 196 18.80 9.33 -6.74
N VAL A 197 18.67 8.09 -7.14
CA VAL A 197 17.45 7.30 -6.96
C VAL A 197 17.70 6.23 -5.91
N MET A 198 16.96 6.26 -4.82
CA MET A 198 16.94 5.17 -3.83
C MET A 198 16.40 3.89 -4.46
N THR A 199 17.08 2.77 -4.29
CA THR A 199 16.73 1.48 -4.87
C THR A 199 16.67 0.39 -3.80
N GLU A 200 16.25 -0.82 -4.17
CA GLU A 200 16.28 -1.98 -3.27
C GLU A 200 17.71 -2.28 -2.74
N HIS A 201 18.75 -1.90 -3.49
CA HIS A 201 20.12 -2.08 -3.04
C HIS A 201 20.46 -1.22 -1.82
N ASN A 202 19.85 -0.03 -1.70
CA ASN A 202 19.92 0.79 -0.50
C ASN A 202 19.18 0.11 0.66
N CYS A 203 17.96 -0.36 0.42
CA CYS A 203 17.14 -1.04 1.43
C CYS A 203 17.82 -2.32 1.98
N LYS A 204 18.58 -3.01 1.11
CA LYS A 204 19.35 -4.20 1.47
C LYS A 204 20.75 -3.92 2.02
N GLY A 205 21.15 -2.64 2.15
CA GLY A 205 22.45 -2.24 2.65
C GLY A 205 23.63 -2.55 1.70
N LYS A 206 23.35 -2.90 0.43
CA LYS A 206 24.40 -3.09 -0.59
C LYS A 206 24.99 -1.76 -1.07
N ILE A 207 24.17 -0.71 -1.04
CA ILE A 207 24.58 0.68 -1.30
C ILE A 207 24.21 1.48 -0.06
N VAL A 208 25.22 2.11 0.55
CA VAL A 208 25.06 2.97 1.73
C VAL A 208 25.19 4.42 1.28
N ALA A 209 24.15 5.23 1.50
CA ALA A 209 24.19 6.64 1.19
C ALA A 209 25.14 7.37 2.14
N ALA A 210 26.14 8.07 1.57
CA ALA A 210 27.13 8.83 2.35
C ALA A 210 26.53 10.12 2.93
N ASP A 211 25.47 10.63 2.33
CA ASP A 211 24.76 11.86 2.66
C ASP A 211 23.43 11.57 3.40
N SER A 212 23.48 10.73 4.42
CA SER A 212 22.31 10.30 5.19
C SER A 212 21.59 11.47 5.86
N VAL A 213 20.27 11.53 5.69
CA VAL A 213 19.38 12.48 6.39
C VAL A 213 18.41 11.79 7.34
N GLY A 214 18.51 10.49 7.51
CA GLY A 214 17.72 9.71 8.42
C GLY A 214 17.78 8.22 8.06
N LEU A 215 17.16 7.39 8.89
CA LEU A 215 17.12 5.95 8.70
C LEU A 215 15.70 5.47 8.40
N ALA A 216 15.58 4.54 7.46
CA ALA A 216 14.38 3.74 7.24
C ALA A 216 14.68 2.26 7.48
N SER A 217 13.65 1.45 7.82
CA SER A 217 13.86 0.04 8.16
C SER A 217 12.64 -0.85 7.91
N TYR A 218 11.55 -0.30 7.35
CA TYR A 218 10.36 -1.07 7.08
C TYR A 218 10.61 -2.08 5.95
N THR A 219 9.87 -3.18 5.96
CA THR A 219 9.82 -4.14 4.86
C THR A 219 9.55 -3.42 3.53
N MET A 220 10.21 -3.80 2.47
CA MET A 220 9.82 -3.37 1.12
C MET A 220 8.47 -4.02 0.82
N ASP A 221 7.41 -3.23 0.99
CA ASP A 221 6.02 -3.65 0.99
C ASP A 221 5.24 -2.93 -0.10
N SER A 222 4.77 -3.69 -1.08
CA SER A 222 3.88 -3.23 -2.14
C SER A 222 2.66 -4.12 -2.20
N HIS A 223 1.48 -3.52 -2.24
CA HIS A 223 0.23 -4.20 -2.44
C HIS A 223 0.01 -4.52 -3.93
N HIS A 224 -0.95 -5.38 -4.25
CA HIS A 224 -1.27 -5.70 -5.63
C HIS A 224 -1.61 -4.45 -6.46
N THR A 225 -1.19 -4.44 -7.71
CA THR A 225 -1.43 -3.35 -8.67
C THR A 225 -2.50 -3.70 -9.69
N SER A 226 -2.62 -4.98 -10.04
CA SER A 226 -3.64 -5.48 -10.96
C SER A 226 -3.97 -6.96 -10.72
N ARG A 227 -4.99 -7.43 -11.44
CA ARG A 227 -5.28 -8.86 -11.63
C ARG A 227 -5.24 -9.15 -13.11
N VAL A 228 -4.60 -10.26 -13.47
CA VAL A 228 -4.37 -10.67 -14.86
C VAL A 228 -4.83 -12.11 -15.07
N VAL A 229 -4.98 -12.53 -16.31
CA VAL A 229 -5.31 -13.94 -16.64
C VAL A 229 -4.04 -14.68 -16.97
N VAL A 230 -3.76 -15.75 -16.23
CA VAL A 230 -2.63 -16.66 -16.46
C VAL A 230 -3.16 -18.08 -16.56
N ASN A 231 -2.89 -18.75 -17.67
CA ASN A 231 -3.33 -20.14 -17.91
C ASN A 231 -4.83 -20.36 -17.65
N GLY A 232 -5.67 -19.39 -18.02
CA GLY A 232 -7.12 -19.47 -17.87
C GLY A 232 -7.66 -19.19 -16.46
N ALA A 233 -6.82 -18.79 -15.50
CA ALA A 233 -7.22 -18.43 -14.15
C ALA A 233 -6.79 -17.01 -13.80
N VAL A 234 -7.48 -16.42 -12.82
CA VAL A 234 -7.12 -15.08 -12.28
C VAL A 234 -5.89 -15.22 -11.38
N MET A 235 -4.92 -14.32 -11.59
CA MET A 235 -3.78 -14.12 -10.71
C MET A 235 -3.66 -12.64 -10.35
N ALA A 236 -3.33 -12.34 -9.11
CA ALA A 236 -3.02 -10.99 -8.68
C ALA A 236 -1.51 -10.72 -8.81
N GLU A 237 -1.14 -9.53 -9.31
CA GLU A 237 0.26 -9.14 -9.50
C GLU A 237 0.61 -7.85 -8.74
N GLY A 238 1.90 -7.66 -8.43
CA GLY A 238 2.45 -6.46 -7.84
C GLY A 238 2.68 -6.53 -6.34
N ASN A 239 2.20 -7.56 -5.64
CA ASN A 239 2.48 -7.73 -4.21
C ASN A 239 3.94 -8.11 -3.99
N VAL A 240 4.64 -7.33 -3.16
CA VAL A 240 6.02 -7.59 -2.75
C VAL A 240 6.14 -7.37 -1.25
N GLU A 241 6.68 -8.37 -0.56
CA GLU A 241 7.00 -8.27 0.86
C GLU A 241 8.40 -8.86 1.09
N LYS A 242 9.40 -8.00 1.14
CA LYS A 242 10.81 -8.40 1.37
C LYS A 242 11.41 -7.57 2.48
N SER A 243 11.82 -8.23 3.56
CA SER A 243 12.44 -7.58 4.72
C SER A 243 13.74 -6.88 4.36
N THR A 244 14.00 -5.79 5.05
CA THR A 244 15.31 -5.14 5.09
C THR A 244 16.16 -5.83 6.17
N PRO A 245 17.44 -6.10 5.91
CA PRO A 245 18.29 -6.81 6.90
C PRO A 245 18.59 -5.97 8.14
N GLN A 246 18.56 -4.64 7.97
CA GLN A 246 18.83 -3.65 9.04
C GLN A 246 18.31 -2.28 8.61
N PRO A 247 18.21 -1.31 9.51
CA PRO A 247 17.98 0.09 9.15
C PRO A 247 19.04 0.58 8.15
N TYR A 248 18.59 1.36 7.17
CA TYR A 248 19.44 1.88 6.09
C TYR A 248 19.28 3.39 5.96
N PRO A 249 20.34 4.12 5.56
CA PRO A 249 20.29 5.57 5.40
C PRO A 249 19.52 5.99 4.14
N VAL A 250 18.71 7.06 4.29
CA VAL A 250 18.09 7.76 3.17
C VAL A 250 19.00 8.92 2.77
N SER A 251 19.31 9.04 1.47
CA SER A 251 20.19 10.06 0.91
C SER A 251 19.51 11.43 0.89
N TYR A 252 20.25 12.50 1.22
CA TYR A 252 19.83 13.89 1.00
C TYR A 252 19.51 14.15 -0.47
N ARG A 253 20.32 13.63 -1.38
CA ARG A 253 20.14 13.80 -2.83
C ARG A 253 18.84 13.20 -3.34
N ALA A 254 18.21 12.28 -2.62
CA ALA A 254 16.88 11.77 -2.95
C ALA A 254 15.75 12.75 -2.61
N LEU A 255 16.03 13.82 -1.85
CA LEU A 255 15.07 14.85 -1.46
C LEU A 255 15.10 16.09 -2.37
N VAL A 256 16.11 16.24 -3.20
CA VAL A 256 16.30 17.43 -4.04
C VAL A 256 16.13 17.07 -5.53
N PRO A 257 15.41 17.88 -6.34
CA PRO A 257 15.35 17.73 -7.78
C PRO A 257 16.73 18.06 -8.41
N ARG A 258 16.86 17.86 -9.70
CA ARG A 258 18.02 18.43 -10.41
C ARG A 258 18.01 19.94 -10.32
N GLU A 259 19.16 20.55 -10.10
CA GLU A 259 19.26 22.01 -9.94
C GLU A 259 18.73 22.77 -11.16
N SER A 260 18.94 22.22 -12.36
CA SER A 260 18.41 22.77 -13.62
C SER A 260 16.89 22.77 -13.72
N GLU A 261 16.19 21.95 -12.91
CA GLU A 261 14.74 21.87 -12.87
C GLU A 261 14.15 22.78 -11.78
N CYS A 262 14.75 22.77 -10.58
CA CYS A 262 14.30 23.61 -9.47
C CYS A 262 15.39 23.74 -8.38
N ALA A 263 15.89 24.94 -8.14
CA ALA A 263 16.98 25.22 -7.20
C ALA A 263 16.56 25.39 -5.74
N ASN A 264 15.25 25.47 -5.44
CA ASN A 264 14.72 25.81 -4.12
C ASN A 264 13.57 24.91 -3.65
N LEU A 265 13.51 23.65 -4.12
CA LEU A 265 12.50 22.68 -3.74
C LEU A 265 13.12 21.51 -2.98
N LEU A 266 12.45 21.08 -1.91
CA LEU A 266 12.76 19.87 -1.15
C LEU A 266 11.51 18.98 -1.10
N VAL A 267 11.67 17.69 -1.37
CA VAL A 267 10.56 16.73 -1.56
C VAL A 267 10.67 15.58 -0.56
N PRO A 268 10.20 15.74 0.68
CA PRO A 268 10.38 14.73 1.73
C PRO A 268 9.43 13.53 1.63
N VAL A 269 8.32 13.61 0.87
CA VAL A 269 7.33 12.53 0.74
C VAL A 269 7.48 11.81 -0.60
N ALA A 270 7.38 12.53 -1.71
CA ALA A 270 7.52 11.95 -3.06
C ALA A 270 9.01 11.83 -3.46
N VAL A 271 9.82 11.27 -2.59
CA VAL A 271 11.29 11.18 -2.75
C VAL A 271 11.70 10.44 -4.01
N SER A 272 12.89 10.76 -4.52
CA SER A 272 13.47 10.06 -5.66
C SER A 272 13.82 8.61 -5.29
N SER A 273 12.96 7.68 -5.68
CA SER A 273 13.11 6.25 -5.36
C SER A 273 12.41 5.36 -6.38
N SER A 274 12.91 4.14 -6.53
CA SER A 274 12.18 3.09 -7.25
C SER A 274 10.92 2.70 -6.50
N HIS A 275 9.95 2.09 -7.20
CA HIS A 275 8.72 1.56 -6.60
C HIS A 275 9.00 0.68 -5.37
N ILE A 276 9.95 -0.26 -5.49
CA ILE A 276 10.30 -1.19 -4.41
C ILE A 276 10.91 -0.48 -3.20
N ALA A 277 11.84 0.47 -3.43
CA ALA A 277 12.44 1.23 -2.34
C ALA A 277 11.41 2.12 -1.64
N PHE A 278 10.50 2.72 -2.41
CA PHE A 278 9.41 3.52 -1.86
C PHE A 278 8.51 2.70 -0.95
N GLY A 279 8.25 1.44 -1.27
CA GLY A 279 7.50 0.52 -0.41
C GLY A 279 8.05 0.39 1.00
N SER A 280 9.35 0.64 1.21
CA SER A 280 10.00 0.69 2.52
C SER A 280 10.07 2.11 3.10
N ILE A 281 10.26 3.14 2.27
CA ILE A 281 10.45 4.52 2.71
C ILE A 281 9.12 5.19 3.10
N ARG A 282 8.01 4.80 2.49
CA ARG A 282 6.69 5.45 2.57
C ARG A 282 6.01 5.45 3.95
N MET A 283 6.69 5.04 4.99
CA MET A 283 6.14 5.05 6.34
C MET A 283 6.14 6.45 6.93
N GLU A 284 5.06 6.83 7.60
CA GLU A 284 4.83 8.16 8.14
C GLU A 284 5.97 8.64 9.07
N PRO A 285 6.53 7.81 9.98
CA PRO A 285 7.68 8.24 10.78
C PRO A 285 8.91 8.58 9.94
N VAL A 286 9.10 7.92 8.77
CA VAL A 286 10.18 8.26 7.85
C VAL A 286 9.90 9.60 7.19
N PHE A 287 8.67 9.86 6.73
CA PHE A 287 8.31 11.16 6.17
C PHE A 287 8.50 12.30 7.19
N MET A 288 8.18 12.07 8.46
CA MET A 288 8.38 13.07 9.53
C MET A 288 9.87 13.43 9.68
N LEU A 289 10.75 12.44 9.74
CA LEU A 289 12.18 12.70 9.85
C LEU A 289 12.78 13.32 8.57
N LEU A 290 12.30 12.95 7.39
CA LEU A 290 12.71 13.57 6.13
C LEU A 290 12.22 15.03 6.03
N GLY A 291 11.03 15.32 6.54
CA GLY A 291 10.49 16.69 6.65
C GLY A 291 11.35 17.57 7.57
N GLN A 292 11.77 17.05 8.73
CA GLN A 292 12.70 17.74 9.63
C GLN A 292 14.04 18.01 8.94
N SER A 293 14.56 17.04 8.20
CA SER A 293 15.82 17.17 7.47
C SER A 293 15.73 18.19 6.34
N ALA A 294 14.62 18.17 5.60
CA ALA A 294 14.32 19.15 4.56
C ALA A 294 14.25 20.58 5.12
N ALA A 295 13.58 20.78 6.23
CA ALA A 295 13.51 22.09 6.90
C ALA A 295 14.87 22.58 7.37
N ALA A 296 15.70 21.70 7.94
CA ALA A 296 17.05 22.05 8.36
C ALA A 296 17.94 22.42 7.16
N ALA A 297 17.83 21.70 6.03
CA ALA A 297 18.55 22.01 4.81
C ALA A 297 18.08 23.32 4.16
N ALA A 298 16.76 23.57 4.14
CA ALA A 298 16.20 24.82 3.63
C ALA A 298 16.74 26.04 4.40
N ALA A 299 16.80 25.97 5.73
CA ALA A 299 17.36 27.02 6.55
C ALA A 299 18.84 27.29 6.21
N LEU A 300 19.65 26.23 6.06
CA LEU A 300 21.06 26.36 5.66
C LEU A 300 21.20 26.97 4.27
N ALA A 301 20.37 26.58 3.30
CA ALA A 301 20.39 27.14 1.95
C ALA A 301 20.05 28.64 1.96
N ILE A 302 19.05 29.06 2.75
CA ILE A 302 18.65 30.47 2.90
C ILE A 302 19.78 31.28 3.53
N ASP A 303 20.36 30.80 4.64
CA ASP A 303 21.43 31.47 5.35
C ASP A 303 22.68 31.64 4.47
N ALA A 304 23.02 30.60 3.70
CA ALA A 304 24.16 30.60 2.76
C ALA A 304 23.84 31.27 1.40
N LYS A 305 22.56 31.63 1.13
CA LYS A 305 22.09 32.16 -0.16
C LYS A 305 22.47 31.28 -1.35
N THR A 306 22.26 29.97 -1.19
CA THR A 306 22.62 28.95 -2.18
C THR A 306 21.41 28.10 -2.58
N SER A 307 21.55 27.29 -3.64
CA SER A 307 20.54 26.30 -3.99
C SER A 307 20.48 25.18 -2.94
N VAL A 308 19.35 24.46 -2.89
CA VAL A 308 19.22 23.32 -1.98
C VAL A 308 20.16 22.17 -2.36
N GLN A 309 20.59 22.07 -3.62
CA GLN A 309 21.56 21.11 -4.10
C GLN A 309 22.99 21.41 -3.62
N ALA A 310 23.29 22.69 -3.37
CA ALA A 310 24.61 23.16 -2.93
C ALA A 310 24.73 23.30 -1.40
N VAL A 311 23.75 22.80 -0.63
CA VAL A 311 23.82 22.78 0.85
C VAL A 311 25.05 21.99 1.30
N ASP A 312 25.85 22.60 2.20
CA ASP A 312 26.97 21.91 2.84
C ASP A 312 26.49 20.76 3.72
N TYR A 313 26.65 19.53 3.22
CA TYR A 313 26.20 18.34 3.94
C TYR A 313 26.84 18.15 5.31
N PRO A 314 28.16 18.38 5.54
CA PRO A 314 28.76 18.37 6.87
C PRO A 314 28.02 19.28 7.87
N ALA A 315 27.68 20.50 7.47
CA ALA A 315 26.90 21.42 8.31
C ALA A 315 25.47 20.88 8.57
N LEU A 316 24.81 20.41 7.54
CA LEU A 316 23.49 19.76 7.67
C LEU A 316 23.55 18.56 8.63
N ARG A 317 24.53 17.68 8.44
CA ARG A 317 24.73 16.51 9.32
C ARG A 317 24.93 16.94 10.77
N THR A 318 25.74 17.94 11.03
CA THR A 318 25.97 18.46 12.39
C THR A 318 24.66 18.95 13.01
N ARG A 319 23.86 19.70 12.26
CA ARG A 319 22.58 20.22 12.72
C ARG A 319 21.56 19.11 13.03
N LEU A 320 21.47 18.08 12.17
CA LEU A 320 20.58 16.94 12.35
C LEU A 320 20.97 16.10 13.57
N VAL A 321 22.27 15.83 13.77
CA VAL A 321 22.75 15.10 14.93
C VAL A 321 22.49 15.88 16.22
N ALA A 322 22.74 17.20 16.22
CA ALA A 322 22.43 18.06 17.37
C ALA A 322 20.93 18.08 17.73
N ALA A 323 20.06 17.91 16.72
CA ALA A 323 18.62 17.74 16.91
C ALA A 323 18.20 16.31 17.33
N GLY A 324 19.13 15.41 17.61
CA GLY A 324 18.89 14.04 18.05
C GLY A 324 18.57 13.04 16.93
N GLN A 325 18.69 13.43 15.67
CA GLN A 325 18.38 12.55 14.54
C GLN A 325 19.46 11.49 14.33
N LYS A 326 19.07 10.26 14.14
CA LYS A 326 19.98 9.13 13.86
C LYS A 326 20.22 9.03 12.34
N LEU A 327 21.49 9.18 11.95
CA LEU A 327 21.89 9.14 10.54
C LEU A 327 22.67 7.88 10.17
N THR A 328 23.10 7.10 11.17
CA THR A 328 23.83 5.86 11.00
C THR A 328 23.25 4.78 11.90
N TRP A 329 23.33 3.55 11.43
CA TRP A 329 22.94 2.38 12.20
C TRP A 329 24.19 1.66 12.72
N THR A 330 24.18 1.36 14.02
CA THR A 330 25.15 0.45 14.63
C THR A 330 24.38 -0.72 15.22
N PRO A 331 24.67 -1.96 14.82
CA PRO A 331 24.00 -3.12 15.40
C PRO A 331 24.18 -3.14 16.93
N PRO A 332 23.15 -3.53 17.70
CA PRO A 332 23.30 -3.71 19.12
C PRO A 332 24.40 -4.75 19.41
N ALA A 333 25.18 -4.52 20.45
CA ALA A 333 26.18 -5.50 20.92
C ALA A 333 25.48 -6.85 21.15
N LYS A 334 26.05 -7.93 20.63
CA LYS A 334 25.53 -9.27 20.93
C LYS A 334 25.58 -9.46 22.46
N PRO A 335 24.49 -9.93 23.10
CA PRO A 335 24.56 -10.30 24.51
C PRO A 335 25.75 -11.26 24.72
N ALA A 336 26.57 -10.99 25.72
CA ALA A 336 27.63 -11.92 26.09
C ALA A 336 26.98 -13.29 26.33
N ALA A 337 27.51 -14.32 25.65
CA ALA A 337 27.02 -15.68 25.86
C ALA A 337 27.06 -15.99 27.33
N ALA A 338 25.91 -16.24 27.94
CA ALA A 338 25.86 -16.70 29.33
C ALA A 338 26.71 -17.99 29.41
N LYS A 339 27.83 -17.91 30.08
CA LYS A 339 28.62 -19.10 30.38
C LYS A 339 27.71 -20.05 31.15
N LYS A 340 27.40 -21.19 30.52
CA LYS A 340 26.72 -22.32 31.20
C LYS A 340 27.64 -22.94 32.23
#